data_0dcb09c95bbea2897cb84ae7aa2468c7
#
_entry.id   0dcb09c95bbea2897cb84ae7aa2468c7
#
_cell.length_a   1.000
_cell.length_b   1.000
_cell.length_c   1.000
_cell.angle_alpha   90.00
_cell.angle_beta   90.00
_cell.angle_gamma   90.00
#
_symmetry.space_group_name_H-M   'P 1'
#
loop_
_entity.id
_entity.type
_entity.pdbx_description
1 polymer ?
#
loop_
_entity_poly.entity_id
_entity_poly.type
_entity_poly.pdbx_seq_one_letter_code
_entity_poly.pdbx_strand_id
1 'polypeptide(L)'
;NITSISGQPGESLKVSIRGLGTIGNAEPLYLIDGVRGDISNLNPADIESIDILKDAASAAIYGAQAANGVVLVTTKNGKEGKAVVSFDGYFGVQNVAKEVNLLNTEQYMMIMDESHRNSTGSGYNWSGYKSIYDANGNLYDVDWLDKMFEDNAQMQSYTLGITGGSTVSQYAISLGYMSQEGIVGGKDVSNFSRYNFRINSEHKLFKNLLKVGEQVSFVYRDKTGVGVGGQYDNSLRGAYEIAPFVPIYSDNNIYDMPYNDTSNSDWNQESGNPYGLMMMRHNQNKNVFFSGNAYAELQPIKNLKIRTVFGANYSTNEYRNFNPIYQFGSTSRNTNTSVTQNMQHVLELTWTNTATYDWKVNDHAFNALIGMESYQYNGTYLSGSNSSLKEGFDDWEHAYISNGTASSTASGLGVSGYPLDENRTVSYFVRFGWNWKETYMLNATVRADGSSKFARGHRYGYFPSISAGWIMTNEKFMESTRSWLDYFKLRVSWGQVGNQNIDNYQYLAPITSQYIYYYFGNSHQNSSTEAAALGNNWGAYPSRLANEKLTWETSEQTNIGFDARFFDSRFGVNFDFYMKTTKDWLLTA
;
A
#
# COMPACT_ATOMS: atom_id res chain seq x y z
N ASN A 1 0.79 -7.81 12.70
CA ASN A 1 1.17 -8.68 11.58
C ASN A 1 1.67 -7.85 10.43
N ILE A 2 2.73 -8.32 9.80
CA ILE A 2 3.27 -7.75 8.57
C ILE A 2 3.22 -8.88 7.54
N THR A 3 2.58 -8.65 6.42
CA THR A 3 2.43 -9.63 5.34
C THR A 3 2.80 -8.99 4.01
N SER A 4 3.41 -9.76 3.12
CA SER A 4 3.62 -9.38 1.72
C SER A 4 2.56 -10.07 0.86
N ILE A 5 2.01 -9.36 -0.10
CA ILE A 5 1.06 -9.91 -1.07
C ILE A 5 1.81 -10.80 -2.07
N SER A 6 3.05 -10.42 -2.39
CA SER A 6 3.93 -11.16 -3.30
C SER A 6 5.40 -10.93 -2.94
N GLY A 7 6.29 -11.74 -3.53
CA GLY A 7 7.75 -11.54 -3.48
C GLY A 7 8.28 -10.60 -4.58
N GLN A 8 7.42 -9.93 -5.33
CA GLN A 8 7.83 -9.05 -6.42
C GLN A 8 8.61 -7.84 -5.89
N PRO A 9 9.70 -7.43 -6.55
CA PRO A 9 10.48 -6.25 -6.17
C PRO A 9 9.64 -4.98 -6.03
N GLY A 10 9.91 -4.21 -4.97
CA GLY A 10 9.23 -2.94 -4.72
C GLY A 10 7.75 -3.07 -4.33
N GLU A 11 7.28 -4.27 -3.94
CA GLU A 11 5.90 -4.47 -3.48
C GLU A 11 5.71 -3.94 -2.06
N SER A 12 4.53 -3.40 -1.80
CA SER A 12 4.18 -2.85 -0.50
C SER A 12 3.94 -3.97 0.53
N LEU A 13 4.39 -3.75 1.76
CA LEU A 13 4.04 -4.60 2.88
C LEU A 13 2.69 -4.18 3.45
N LYS A 14 1.81 -5.13 3.69
CA LYS A 14 0.55 -4.90 4.39
C LYS A 14 0.77 -5.06 5.90
N VAL A 15 0.53 -3.99 6.64
CA VAL A 15 0.66 -3.96 8.09
C VAL A 15 -0.73 -3.96 8.74
N SER A 16 -0.95 -4.85 9.71
CA SER A 16 -2.17 -4.89 10.50
C SER A 16 -1.84 -4.87 11.99
N ILE A 17 -2.47 -3.95 12.73
CA ILE A 17 -2.30 -3.78 14.17
C ILE A 17 -3.57 -4.28 14.87
N ARG A 18 -3.44 -5.34 15.70
CA ARG A 18 -4.56 -5.93 16.47
C ARG A 18 -5.77 -6.36 15.61
N GLY A 19 -5.50 -6.90 14.42
CA GLY A 19 -6.53 -7.43 13.53
C GLY A 19 -7.21 -6.36 12.66
N LEU A 20 -8.25 -6.78 11.91
CA LEU A 20 -9.02 -5.90 11.04
C LEU A 20 -10.13 -5.24 11.86
N GLY A 21 -10.15 -3.92 11.89
CA GLY A 21 -11.14 -3.13 12.63
C GLY A 21 -12.24 -2.52 11.76
N THR A 22 -12.15 -2.68 10.45
CA THR A 22 -13.11 -2.18 9.47
C THR A 22 -13.18 -3.14 8.28
N ILE A 23 -14.24 -3.07 7.49
CA ILE A 23 -14.40 -3.82 6.23
C ILE A 23 -13.58 -3.16 5.11
N GLY A 24 -13.35 -1.84 5.20
CA GLY A 24 -12.57 -1.09 4.23
C GLY A 24 -11.05 -1.22 4.43
N ASN A 25 -10.29 -0.18 4.10
CA ASN A 25 -8.84 -0.15 4.31
C ASN A 25 -8.52 -0.18 5.81
N ALA A 26 -7.85 -1.24 6.26
CA ALA A 26 -7.45 -1.48 7.64
C ALA A 26 -5.97 -1.15 7.92
N GLU A 27 -5.29 -0.43 7.02
CA GLU A 27 -3.91 -0.01 7.21
C GLU A 27 -3.78 1.02 8.34
N PRO A 28 -2.69 0.97 9.12
CA PRO A 28 -2.43 1.96 10.14
C PRO A 28 -2.07 3.32 9.53
N LEU A 29 -2.26 4.38 10.31
CA LEU A 29 -1.75 5.70 9.95
C LEU A 29 -0.24 5.76 10.17
N TYR A 30 0.53 6.08 9.14
CA TYR A 30 1.95 6.36 9.25
C TYR A 30 2.18 7.85 9.42
N LEU A 31 2.92 8.20 10.47
CA LEU A 31 3.38 9.57 10.72
C LEU A 31 4.90 9.60 10.69
N ILE A 32 5.45 10.27 9.70
CA ILE A 32 6.89 10.43 9.52
C ILE A 32 7.24 11.83 10.01
N ASP A 33 8.00 11.90 11.10
CA ASP A 33 8.37 13.16 11.77
C ASP A 33 7.16 14.07 12.06
N GLY A 34 6.03 13.44 12.39
CA GLY A 34 4.80 14.13 12.78
C GLY A 34 3.85 14.50 11.63
N VAL A 35 4.19 14.20 10.38
CA VAL A 35 3.34 14.43 9.20
C VAL A 35 2.97 13.09 8.56
N ARG A 36 1.77 12.99 8.00
CA ARG A 36 1.32 11.79 7.28
C ARG A 36 2.29 11.45 6.15
N GLY A 37 2.57 10.18 5.96
CA GLY A 37 3.47 9.72 4.92
C GLY A 37 3.34 8.23 4.64
N ASP A 38 4.12 7.74 3.69
CA ASP A 38 4.20 6.33 3.32
C ASP A 38 5.59 5.79 3.72
N ILE A 39 5.61 4.82 4.65
CA ILE A 39 6.85 4.21 5.13
C ILE A 39 7.63 3.51 4.00
N SER A 40 6.98 3.05 2.95
CA SER A 40 7.62 2.41 1.81
C SER A 40 8.53 3.37 1.02
N ASN A 41 8.34 4.69 1.20
CA ASN A 41 9.18 5.74 0.61
C ASN A 41 10.44 6.02 1.43
N LEU A 42 10.53 5.53 2.66
CA LEU A 42 11.70 5.77 3.51
C LEU A 42 12.83 4.78 3.21
N ASN A 43 14.05 5.29 3.27
CA ASN A 43 15.21 4.45 3.36
C ASN A 43 15.34 3.94 4.82
N PRO A 44 15.39 2.61 5.07
CA PRO A 44 15.56 2.09 6.43
C PRO A 44 16.76 2.66 7.17
N ALA A 45 17.86 2.97 6.46
CA ALA A 45 19.05 3.58 7.04
C ALA A 45 18.81 4.99 7.61
N ASP A 46 17.74 5.70 7.20
CA ASP A 46 17.37 7.03 7.68
C ASP A 46 16.48 6.98 8.94
N ILE A 47 16.00 5.81 9.34
CA ILE A 47 15.11 5.67 10.48
C ILE A 47 15.92 5.66 11.79
N GLU A 48 15.52 6.46 12.76
CA GLU A 48 16.06 6.47 14.13
C GLU A 48 15.21 5.58 15.05
N SER A 49 13.88 5.70 15.00
CA SER A 49 12.96 4.87 15.77
C SER A 49 11.61 4.66 15.09
N ILE A 50 10.95 3.56 15.42
CA ILE A 50 9.57 3.26 15.06
C ILE A 50 8.80 2.93 16.34
N ASP A 51 7.79 3.74 16.63
CA ASP A 51 6.88 3.54 17.75
C ASP A 51 5.48 3.20 17.25
N ILE A 52 4.87 2.14 17.81
CA ILE A 52 3.54 1.68 17.38
C ILE A 52 2.52 1.95 18.47
N LEU A 53 1.58 2.86 18.20
CA LEU A 53 0.46 3.17 19.08
C LEU A 53 -0.69 2.21 18.77
N LYS A 54 -0.86 1.22 19.65
CA LYS A 54 -1.85 0.15 19.48
C LYS A 54 -3.20 0.46 20.11
N ASP A 55 -3.21 1.40 21.08
CA ASP A 55 -4.37 1.71 21.92
C ASP A 55 -5.09 2.95 21.42
N ALA A 56 -6.41 2.93 21.43
CA ALA A 56 -7.22 4.09 21.05
C ALA A 56 -6.88 5.34 21.90
N ALA A 57 -6.57 5.17 23.19
CA ALA A 57 -6.21 6.28 24.07
C ALA A 57 -4.89 6.97 23.69
N SER A 58 -3.89 6.23 23.22
CA SER A 58 -2.62 6.80 22.75
C SER A 58 -2.73 7.36 21.33
N ALA A 59 -3.59 6.74 20.49
CA ALA A 59 -3.81 7.12 19.10
C ALA A 59 -4.79 8.28 18.91
N ALA A 60 -5.63 8.58 19.91
CA ALA A 60 -6.74 9.53 19.81
C ALA A 60 -6.32 10.96 19.37
N ILE A 61 -5.12 11.40 19.73
CA ILE A 61 -4.61 12.73 19.34
C ILE A 61 -4.37 12.85 17.82
N TYR A 62 -4.17 11.71 17.12
CA TYR A 62 -3.84 11.66 15.68
C TYR A 62 -5.06 11.52 14.78
N GLY A 63 -6.27 11.46 15.37
CA GLY A 63 -7.55 11.63 14.66
C GLY A 63 -8.08 10.38 13.99
N ALA A 64 -9.03 10.63 13.12
CA ALA A 64 -9.93 9.65 12.54
C ALA A 64 -9.26 8.52 11.73
N GLN A 65 -8.07 8.71 11.22
CA GLN A 65 -7.35 7.65 10.51
C GLN A 65 -6.56 6.72 11.45
N ALA A 66 -6.52 7.05 12.75
CA ALA A 66 -5.81 6.27 13.75
C ALA A 66 -6.63 5.06 14.28
N ALA A 67 -7.85 4.81 13.77
CA ALA A 67 -8.71 3.70 14.18
C ALA A 67 -8.06 2.31 14.03
N ASN A 68 -7.13 2.17 13.08
CA ASN A 68 -6.37 0.96 12.83
C ASN A 68 -4.97 0.97 13.48
N GLY A 69 -4.70 1.94 14.39
CA GLY A 69 -3.42 2.17 15.02
C GLY A 69 -2.57 3.21 14.28
N VAL A 70 -1.49 3.63 14.94
CA VAL A 70 -0.55 4.63 14.39
C VAL A 70 0.85 4.09 14.47
N VAL A 71 1.61 4.25 13.40
CA VAL A 71 3.04 3.97 13.33
C VAL A 71 3.76 5.32 13.26
N LEU A 72 4.44 5.67 14.35
CA LEU A 72 5.26 6.86 14.44
C LEU A 72 6.68 6.52 13.98
N VAL A 73 7.14 7.16 12.92
CA VAL A 73 8.49 6.99 12.42
C VAL A 73 9.25 8.28 12.68
N THR A 74 10.30 8.18 13.46
CA THR A 74 11.25 9.27 13.68
C THR A 74 12.47 9.01 12.82
N THR A 75 12.86 10.01 12.04
CA THR A 75 14.04 9.88 11.20
C THR A 75 15.24 10.52 11.85
N LYS A 76 16.44 10.13 11.41
CA LYS A 76 17.70 10.65 11.92
C LYS A 76 17.77 12.16 11.76
N ASN A 77 18.04 12.85 12.85
CA ASN A 77 18.24 14.28 12.93
C ASN A 77 19.71 14.62 13.09
N GLY A 78 20.06 15.89 12.83
CA GLY A 78 21.37 16.42 13.13
C GLY A 78 21.68 16.35 14.62
N LYS A 79 22.96 16.17 14.94
CA LYS A 79 23.48 16.18 16.32
C LYS A 79 24.54 17.25 16.47
N GLU A 80 24.66 17.82 17.66
CA GLU A 80 25.75 18.73 17.99
C GLU A 80 27.08 18.02 17.87
N GLY A 81 28.04 18.61 17.18
CA GLY A 81 29.37 18.08 16.97
C GLY A 81 29.90 18.28 15.56
N LYS A 82 31.09 17.73 15.33
CA LYS A 82 31.71 17.73 14.01
C LYS A 82 30.84 16.93 13.03
N ALA A 83 30.90 17.29 11.75
CA ALA A 83 30.26 16.53 10.71
C ALA A 83 30.77 15.08 10.68
N VAL A 84 29.84 14.13 10.73
CA VAL A 84 30.08 12.69 10.63
C VAL A 84 29.51 12.21 9.31
N VAL A 85 30.36 11.58 8.50
CA VAL A 85 29.96 10.93 7.26
C VAL A 85 29.81 9.44 7.54
N SER A 86 28.68 8.88 7.16
CA SER A 86 28.39 7.45 7.24
C SER A 86 28.12 6.90 5.85
N PHE A 87 28.56 5.68 5.61
CA PHE A 87 28.25 4.93 4.40
C PHE A 87 27.78 3.53 4.80
N ASP A 88 26.58 3.19 4.36
CA ASP A 88 26.00 1.86 4.52
C ASP A 88 25.78 1.25 3.12
N GLY A 89 26.26 0.02 2.91
CA GLY A 89 26.10 -0.65 1.63
C GLY A 89 25.99 -2.14 1.80
N TYR A 90 25.12 -2.76 1.02
CA TYR A 90 25.11 -4.21 0.87
C TYR A 90 24.82 -4.61 -0.58
N PHE A 91 25.33 -5.77 -0.92
CA PHE A 91 25.03 -6.51 -2.15
C PHE A 91 24.64 -7.92 -1.75
N GLY A 92 23.62 -8.46 -2.39
CA GLY A 92 23.13 -9.81 -2.14
C GLY A 92 22.50 -10.43 -3.38
N VAL A 93 22.22 -11.71 -3.29
CA VAL A 93 21.48 -12.47 -4.29
C VAL A 93 20.26 -13.12 -3.64
N GLN A 94 19.21 -13.26 -4.42
CA GLN A 94 17.96 -13.86 -3.99
C GLN A 94 17.67 -15.07 -4.87
N ASN A 95 17.18 -16.13 -4.23
CA ASN A 95 16.70 -17.33 -4.88
C ASN A 95 15.33 -17.69 -4.30
N VAL A 96 14.55 -18.48 -5.02
CA VAL A 96 13.31 -19.02 -4.48
C VAL A 96 13.62 -19.91 -3.28
N ALA A 97 12.90 -19.71 -2.18
CA ALA A 97 13.18 -20.43 -0.93
C ALA A 97 12.65 -21.88 -0.96
N LYS A 98 11.57 -22.11 -1.70
CA LYS A 98 10.93 -23.42 -1.83
C LYS A 98 10.11 -23.46 -3.10
N GLU A 99 10.36 -24.48 -3.89
CA GLU A 99 9.60 -24.82 -5.08
C GLU A 99 8.62 -25.96 -4.79
N VAL A 100 7.57 -26.04 -5.57
CA VAL A 100 6.65 -27.16 -5.57
C VAL A 100 7.14 -28.14 -6.62
N ASN A 101 7.35 -29.40 -6.24
CA ASN A 101 7.68 -30.44 -7.21
C ASN A 101 6.48 -30.68 -8.14
N LEU A 102 6.66 -30.41 -9.41
CA LEU A 102 5.70 -30.73 -10.45
C LEU A 102 5.92 -32.17 -10.95
N LEU A 103 4.93 -32.69 -11.67
CA LEU A 103 5.05 -33.97 -12.34
C LEU A 103 5.97 -33.83 -13.56
N ASN A 104 6.88 -34.77 -13.73
CA ASN A 104 7.57 -34.90 -15.02
C ASN A 104 6.65 -35.51 -16.08
N THR A 105 7.08 -35.55 -17.34
CA THR A 105 6.26 -35.97 -18.47
C THR A 105 5.73 -37.40 -18.30
N GLU A 106 6.55 -38.35 -17.84
CA GLU A 106 6.10 -39.73 -17.64
C GLU A 106 5.01 -39.84 -16.57
N GLN A 107 5.19 -39.14 -15.45
CA GLN A 107 4.22 -39.10 -14.34
C GLN A 107 2.91 -38.43 -14.76
N TYR A 108 3.03 -37.35 -15.50
CA TYR A 108 1.87 -36.62 -16.03
C TYR A 108 1.06 -37.49 -16.99
N MET A 109 1.72 -38.12 -17.97
CA MET A 109 1.08 -39.02 -18.92
C MET A 109 0.42 -40.22 -18.21
N MET A 110 1.03 -40.77 -17.19
CA MET A 110 0.45 -41.86 -16.39
C MET A 110 -0.86 -41.45 -15.70
N ILE A 111 -0.89 -40.28 -15.09
CA ILE A 111 -2.08 -39.74 -14.40
C ILE A 111 -3.19 -39.40 -15.41
N MET A 112 -2.82 -38.80 -16.54
CA MET A 112 -3.77 -38.49 -17.61
C MET A 112 -4.36 -39.75 -18.23
N ASP A 113 -3.56 -40.80 -18.43
CA ASP A 113 -4.03 -42.11 -18.90
C ASP A 113 -5.01 -42.73 -17.91
N GLU A 114 -4.73 -42.69 -16.63
CA GLU A 114 -5.62 -43.22 -15.60
C GLU A 114 -6.96 -42.46 -15.60
N SER A 115 -6.89 -41.12 -15.63
CA SER A 115 -8.08 -40.26 -15.69
C SER A 115 -8.94 -40.55 -16.92
N HIS A 116 -8.31 -40.61 -18.10
CA HIS A 116 -9.01 -40.90 -19.37
C HIS A 116 -9.60 -42.31 -19.39
N ARG A 117 -8.85 -43.31 -18.86
CA ARG A 117 -9.33 -44.70 -18.77
C ARG A 117 -10.53 -44.82 -17.84
N ASN A 118 -10.55 -44.08 -16.73
CA ASN A 118 -11.67 -44.06 -15.81
C ASN A 118 -12.92 -43.40 -16.41
N SER A 119 -12.75 -42.46 -17.31
CA SER A 119 -13.88 -41.75 -17.95
C SER A 119 -14.36 -42.40 -19.26
N THR A 120 -13.48 -42.98 -20.06
CA THR A 120 -13.79 -43.47 -21.42
C THR A 120 -13.55 -44.97 -21.58
N GLY A 121 -12.87 -45.64 -20.65
CA GLY A 121 -12.52 -47.08 -20.72
C GLY A 121 -11.18 -47.35 -21.44
N SER A 122 -10.51 -46.35 -22.01
CA SER A 122 -9.22 -46.52 -22.74
C SER A 122 -8.24 -45.40 -22.35
N GLY A 123 -6.92 -45.68 -22.41
CA GLY A 123 -5.88 -44.65 -22.26
C GLY A 123 -5.71 -43.80 -23.52
N TYR A 124 -4.87 -42.79 -23.43
CA TYR A 124 -4.49 -41.95 -24.56
C TYR A 124 -3.60 -42.70 -25.57
N ASN A 125 -3.72 -42.38 -26.83
CA ASN A 125 -2.77 -42.83 -27.87
C ASN A 125 -1.63 -41.78 -28.00
N TRP A 126 -0.71 -41.76 -27.06
CA TRP A 126 0.38 -40.78 -27.03
C TRP A 126 1.21 -40.73 -28.29
N SER A 127 1.46 -41.89 -28.93
CA SER A 127 2.24 -41.95 -30.17
C SER A 127 1.58 -41.23 -31.36
N GLY A 128 0.31 -40.95 -31.29
CA GLY A 128 -0.40 -40.15 -32.26
C GLY A 128 -0.13 -38.64 -32.19
N TYR A 129 0.42 -38.17 -31.06
CA TYR A 129 0.71 -36.74 -30.83
C TYR A 129 2.19 -36.45 -31.12
N LYS A 130 2.51 -36.11 -32.37
CA LYS A 130 3.88 -35.82 -32.78
C LYS A 130 4.48 -34.59 -32.13
N SER A 131 3.66 -33.63 -31.77
CA SER A 131 4.08 -32.34 -31.14
C SER A 131 4.67 -32.47 -29.75
N ILE A 132 4.52 -33.59 -29.06
CA ILE A 132 5.11 -33.84 -27.74
C ILE A 132 6.53 -34.46 -27.82
N TYR A 133 7.02 -34.69 -29.03
CA TYR A 133 8.35 -35.24 -29.28
C TYR A 133 9.24 -34.22 -29.99
N ASP A 134 10.52 -34.22 -29.66
CA ASP A 134 11.53 -33.45 -30.38
C ASP A 134 11.83 -34.04 -31.77
N ALA A 135 12.69 -33.39 -32.55
CA ALA A 135 13.11 -33.85 -33.88
C ALA A 135 13.85 -35.22 -33.87
N ASN A 136 14.35 -35.64 -32.71
CA ASN A 136 15.04 -36.92 -32.50
C ASN A 136 14.10 -38.02 -32.01
N GLY A 137 12.82 -37.70 -31.76
CA GLY A 137 11.83 -38.64 -31.24
C GLY A 137 11.82 -38.77 -29.71
N ASN A 138 12.51 -37.90 -28.97
CA ASN A 138 12.46 -37.90 -27.52
C ASN A 138 11.27 -37.07 -27.03
N LEU A 139 10.63 -37.53 -25.95
CA LEU A 139 9.59 -36.75 -25.28
C LEU A 139 10.20 -35.46 -24.71
N TYR A 140 9.51 -34.35 -24.91
CA TYR A 140 9.81 -33.15 -24.15
C TYR A 140 9.51 -33.38 -22.66
N ASP A 141 10.34 -32.82 -21.80
CA ASP A 141 10.18 -32.83 -20.35
C ASP A 141 10.68 -31.50 -19.79
N VAL A 142 9.74 -30.57 -19.63
CA VAL A 142 10.03 -29.19 -19.27
C VAL A 142 9.64 -28.94 -17.82
N ASP A 143 10.60 -28.55 -17.01
CA ASP A 143 10.31 -27.94 -15.71
C ASP A 143 9.92 -26.48 -15.93
N TRP A 144 8.62 -26.22 -15.97
CA TRP A 144 8.10 -24.89 -16.22
C TRP A 144 8.36 -23.89 -15.10
N LEU A 145 8.46 -24.36 -13.84
CA LEU A 145 8.79 -23.47 -12.72
C LEU A 145 10.25 -23.04 -12.78
N ASP A 146 11.17 -23.96 -13.05
CA ASP A 146 12.58 -23.65 -13.25
C ASP A 146 12.78 -22.59 -14.34
N LYS A 147 11.99 -22.67 -15.43
CA LYS A 147 12.06 -21.66 -16.51
C LYS A 147 11.48 -20.29 -16.16
N MET A 148 10.60 -20.23 -15.16
CA MET A 148 10.03 -18.97 -14.70
C MET A 148 10.89 -18.28 -13.65
N PHE A 149 11.73 -19.02 -12.94
CA PHE A 149 12.59 -18.50 -11.89
C PHE A 149 13.97 -18.08 -12.40
N GLU A 150 14.48 -17.01 -11.81
CA GLU A 150 15.85 -16.52 -12.03
C GLU A 150 16.71 -16.86 -10.82
N ASP A 151 17.79 -17.57 -11.08
CA ASP A 151 18.79 -17.86 -10.06
C ASP A 151 19.67 -16.65 -9.78
N ASN A 152 19.95 -16.45 -8.48
CA ASN A 152 20.84 -15.39 -8.02
C ASN A 152 20.41 -13.97 -8.43
N ALA A 153 19.10 -13.71 -8.46
CA ALA A 153 18.54 -12.37 -8.72
C ALA A 153 19.21 -11.35 -7.79
N GLN A 154 19.77 -10.30 -8.35
CA GLN A 154 20.63 -9.35 -7.62
C GLN A 154 19.82 -8.35 -6.79
N MET A 155 20.36 -8.03 -5.62
CA MET A 155 19.85 -6.96 -4.77
C MET A 155 21.00 -6.13 -4.22
N GLN A 156 20.87 -4.80 -4.29
CA GLN A 156 21.89 -3.89 -3.78
C GLN A 156 21.26 -2.65 -3.17
N SER A 157 21.92 -2.12 -2.14
CA SER A 157 21.51 -0.86 -1.50
C SER A 157 22.72 -0.11 -0.98
N TYR A 158 22.77 1.18 -1.24
CA TYR A 158 23.84 2.07 -0.83
C TYR A 158 23.24 3.34 -0.24
N THR A 159 23.75 3.76 0.91
CA THR A 159 23.32 5.00 1.58
C THR A 159 24.52 5.79 2.05
N LEU A 160 24.61 7.03 1.65
CA LEU A 160 25.57 8.00 2.14
C LEU A 160 24.84 9.00 3.04
N GLY A 161 25.26 9.09 4.30
CA GLY A 161 24.71 10.01 5.30
C GLY A 161 25.74 11.04 5.77
N ILE A 162 25.29 12.25 6.05
CA ILE A 162 26.10 13.31 6.66
C ILE A 162 25.27 13.93 7.79
N THR A 163 25.75 13.87 9.02
CA THR A 163 25.11 14.49 10.18
C THR A 163 26.09 15.39 10.91
N GLY A 164 25.60 16.51 11.42
CA GLY A 164 26.46 17.43 12.17
C GLY A 164 25.70 18.63 12.67
N GLY A 165 26.41 19.55 13.30
CA GLY A 165 25.83 20.81 13.71
C GLY A 165 26.48 21.44 14.92
N SER A 166 25.93 22.58 15.30
CA SER A 166 26.30 23.34 16.47
C SER A 166 25.15 23.31 17.51
N THR A 167 25.32 23.99 18.63
CA THR A 167 24.23 24.25 19.60
C THR A 167 23.06 25.02 19.02
N VAL A 168 23.28 25.77 17.91
CA VAL A 168 22.29 26.64 17.27
C VAL A 168 21.69 25.98 16.04
N SER A 169 22.47 25.29 15.22
CA SER A 169 22.02 24.71 13.94
C SER A 169 22.50 23.28 13.83
N GLN A 170 21.59 22.37 13.54
CA GLN A 170 21.86 20.95 13.35
C GLN A 170 21.26 20.49 12.03
N TYR A 171 21.92 19.53 11.36
CA TYR A 171 21.46 19.01 10.07
C TYR A 171 21.80 17.53 9.92
N ALA A 172 20.96 16.84 9.15
CA ALA A 172 21.17 15.49 8.63
C ALA A 172 20.80 15.46 7.16
N ILE A 173 21.68 14.92 6.33
CA ILE A 173 21.48 14.77 4.89
C ILE A 173 21.77 13.33 4.53
N SER A 174 20.94 12.72 3.68
CA SER A 174 21.20 11.37 3.15
C SER A 174 20.91 11.28 1.65
N LEU A 175 21.68 10.41 0.99
CA LEU A 175 21.48 9.97 -0.38
C LEU A 175 21.42 8.45 -0.38
N GLY A 176 20.38 7.88 -0.97
CA GLY A 176 20.20 6.43 -1.03
C GLY A 176 19.90 5.96 -2.44
N TYR A 177 20.42 4.78 -2.76
CA TYR A 177 20.09 4.01 -3.96
C TYR A 177 19.77 2.57 -3.55
N MET A 178 18.73 2.00 -4.12
CA MET A 178 18.36 0.60 -3.97
C MET A 178 17.93 0.05 -5.33
N SER A 179 18.38 -1.18 -5.64
CA SER A 179 17.91 -1.95 -6.79
C SER A 179 17.67 -3.39 -6.38
N GLN A 180 16.63 -4.00 -6.93
CA GLN A 180 16.25 -5.38 -6.69
C GLN A 180 15.71 -5.99 -7.98
N GLU A 181 16.30 -7.10 -8.41
CA GLU A 181 15.81 -7.91 -9.54
C GLU A 181 14.78 -8.92 -9.04
N GLY A 182 13.80 -9.24 -9.88
CA GLY A 182 12.79 -10.23 -9.56
C GLY A 182 13.34 -11.65 -9.67
N ILE A 183 12.94 -12.51 -8.74
CA ILE A 183 13.17 -13.95 -8.83
C ILE A 183 12.25 -14.64 -9.85
N VAL A 184 11.26 -13.94 -10.38
CA VAL A 184 10.38 -14.40 -11.46
C VAL A 184 10.63 -13.50 -12.67
N GLY A 185 11.11 -14.08 -13.77
CA GLY A 185 11.38 -13.38 -15.02
C GLY A 185 12.66 -12.52 -15.03
N GLY A 186 13.41 -12.47 -13.92
CA GLY A 186 14.69 -11.75 -13.85
C GLY A 186 14.57 -10.24 -14.06
N LYS A 187 15.72 -9.59 -14.27
CA LYS A 187 15.85 -8.13 -14.39
C LYS A 187 15.08 -7.52 -15.56
N ASP A 188 14.90 -8.28 -16.65
CA ASP A 188 14.32 -7.77 -17.89
C ASP A 188 12.79 -7.66 -17.81
N VAL A 189 12.16 -8.45 -16.94
CA VAL A 189 10.70 -8.51 -16.77
C VAL A 189 10.26 -7.94 -15.42
N SER A 190 11.04 -8.18 -14.37
CA SER A 190 10.72 -7.76 -13.02
C SER A 190 11.92 -7.08 -12.35
N ASN A 191 11.83 -5.79 -12.18
CA ASN A 191 12.92 -4.98 -11.62
C ASN A 191 12.34 -3.80 -10.85
N PHE A 192 13.07 -3.40 -9.81
CA PHE A 192 12.76 -2.22 -9.01
C PHE A 192 14.02 -1.43 -8.72
N SER A 193 13.97 -0.12 -8.93
CA SER A 193 14.99 0.80 -8.48
C SER A 193 14.40 1.98 -7.72
N ARG A 194 15.12 2.47 -6.71
CA ARG A 194 14.72 3.59 -5.88
C ARG A 194 15.91 4.48 -5.57
N TYR A 195 15.73 5.78 -5.79
CA TYR A 195 16.65 6.83 -5.40
C TYR A 195 16.00 7.68 -4.32
N ASN A 196 16.70 7.91 -3.21
CA ASN A 196 16.23 8.71 -2.11
C ASN A 196 17.18 9.89 -1.87
N PHE A 197 16.62 11.05 -1.64
CA PHE A 197 17.31 12.20 -1.05
C PHE A 197 16.54 12.68 0.15
N ARG A 198 17.24 12.98 1.24
CA ARG A 198 16.63 13.52 2.45
C ARG A 198 17.50 14.60 3.07
N ILE A 199 16.85 15.63 3.61
CA ILE A 199 17.46 16.66 4.42
C ILE A 199 16.55 16.99 5.60
N ASN A 200 17.13 17.03 6.80
CA ASN A 200 16.49 17.53 8.01
C ASN A 200 17.39 18.62 8.58
N SER A 201 16.82 19.76 8.94
CA SER A 201 17.55 20.74 9.74
C SER A 201 16.71 21.35 10.84
N GLU A 202 17.39 21.81 11.89
CA GLU A 202 16.80 22.51 13.03
C GLU A 202 17.68 23.70 13.43
N HIS A 203 17.06 24.86 13.63
CA HIS A 203 17.75 26.08 14.00
C HIS A 203 17.10 26.72 15.23
N LYS A 204 17.90 27.01 16.26
CA LYS A 204 17.50 27.68 17.50
C LYS A 204 17.88 29.16 17.40
N LEU A 205 16.90 30.01 17.40
CA LEU A 205 17.06 31.45 17.23
C LEU A 205 16.71 32.19 18.52
N PHE A 206 17.25 33.41 18.68
CA PHE A 206 16.94 34.30 19.80
C PHE A 206 17.06 33.62 21.17
N LYS A 207 18.19 32.95 21.43
CA LYS A 207 18.47 32.25 22.69
C LYS A 207 17.39 31.18 23.03
N ASN A 208 16.99 30.42 22.06
CA ASN A 208 15.96 29.36 22.13
C ASN A 208 14.50 29.86 22.27
N LEU A 209 14.25 31.15 22.12
CA LEU A 209 12.87 31.67 22.06
C LEU A 209 12.11 31.10 20.86
N LEU A 210 12.78 30.97 19.71
CA LEU A 210 12.22 30.46 18.47
C LEU A 210 13.09 29.31 17.96
N LYS A 211 12.45 28.18 17.66
CA LYS A 211 13.02 27.05 16.96
C LYS A 211 12.32 26.93 15.62
N VAL A 212 13.06 26.83 14.53
CA VAL A 212 12.55 26.55 13.19
C VAL A 212 13.28 25.33 12.63
N GLY A 213 12.61 24.59 11.79
CA GLY A 213 13.22 23.45 11.12
C GLY A 213 12.39 22.99 9.94
N GLU A 214 13.03 22.22 9.10
CA GLU A 214 12.41 21.55 7.97
C GLU A 214 12.88 20.11 7.89
N GLN A 215 12.04 19.29 7.27
CA GLN A 215 12.31 17.91 6.93
C GLN A 215 11.78 17.68 5.52
N VAL A 216 12.65 17.36 4.59
CA VAL A 216 12.32 17.21 3.18
C VAL A 216 12.87 15.87 2.67
N SER A 217 12.06 15.16 1.95
CA SER A 217 12.41 13.90 1.30
C SER A 217 11.95 13.93 -0.16
N PHE A 218 12.81 13.48 -1.04
CA PHE A 218 12.53 13.24 -2.45
C PHE A 218 12.82 11.78 -2.76
N VAL A 219 11.89 11.10 -3.45
CA VAL A 219 12.05 9.70 -3.83
C VAL A 219 11.64 9.54 -5.29
N TYR A 220 12.48 8.90 -6.07
CA TYR A 220 12.16 8.42 -7.41
C TYR A 220 12.17 6.90 -7.40
N ARG A 221 11.13 6.29 -7.97
CA ARG A 221 11.01 4.83 -8.15
C ARG A 221 10.76 4.52 -9.61
N ASP A 222 11.38 3.44 -10.08
CA ASP A 222 11.10 2.81 -11.36
C ASP A 222 10.88 1.32 -11.13
N LYS A 223 9.75 0.79 -11.59
CA LYS A 223 9.33 -0.59 -11.38
C LYS A 223 8.79 -1.17 -12.67
N THR A 224 9.28 -2.35 -13.01
CA THR A 224 8.66 -3.30 -13.95
C THR A 224 8.22 -4.54 -13.19
N GLY A 225 7.28 -5.30 -13.68
CA GLY A 225 6.85 -6.48 -12.92
C GLY A 225 5.95 -7.44 -13.68
N VAL A 226 5.88 -8.65 -13.13
CA VAL A 226 5.01 -9.74 -13.57
C VAL A 226 3.61 -9.58 -12.97
N GLY A 227 2.63 -10.34 -13.46
CA GLY A 227 1.31 -10.44 -12.85
C GLY A 227 1.40 -11.16 -11.50
N VAL A 228 0.94 -10.50 -10.44
CA VAL A 228 0.89 -11.02 -9.06
C VAL A 228 -0.52 -10.94 -8.46
N GLY A 229 -1.52 -10.70 -9.29
CA GLY A 229 -2.92 -10.58 -8.90
C GLY A 229 -3.53 -11.91 -8.42
N GLY A 230 -4.85 -11.98 -8.51
CA GLY A 230 -5.59 -13.19 -8.16
C GLY A 230 -5.43 -14.32 -9.17
N GLN A 231 -6.34 -15.27 -9.14
CA GLN A 231 -6.30 -16.48 -9.97
C GLN A 231 -6.09 -16.22 -11.47
N TYR A 232 -6.56 -15.10 -12.02
CA TYR A 232 -6.52 -14.83 -13.46
C TYR A 232 -5.39 -13.91 -13.92
N ASP A 233 -4.77 -13.17 -13.02
CA ASP A 233 -3.63 -12.29 -13.32
C ASP A 233 -2.41 -12.68 -12.47
N ASN A 234 -1.94 -13.92 -12.66
CA ASN A 234 -0.76 -14.44 -11.98
C ASN A 234 0.13 -15.15 -13.00
N SER A 235 1.33 -14.62 -13.20
CA SER A 235 2.27 -15.14 -14.21
C SER A 235 2.73 -16.57 -13.94
N LEU A 236 2.75 -17.02 -12.68
CA LEU A 236 3.16 -18.40 -12.33
C LEU A 236 2.03 -19.43 -12.49
N ARG A 237 0.76 -19.00 -12.54
CA ARG A 237 -0.38 -19.92 -12.65
C ARG A 237 -0.21 -20.88 -13.82
N GLY A 238 0.09 -20.36 -15.01
CA GLY A 238 0.25 -21.15 -16.21
C GLY A 238 1.34 -22.23 -16.07
N ALA A 239 2.41 -21.95 -15.32
CA ALA A 239 3.48 -22.92 -15.09
C ALA A 239 3.04 -24.11 -14.23
N TYR A 240 2.03 -23.93 -13.35
CA TYR A 240 1.45 -25.04 -12.58
C TYR A 240 0.44 -25.86 -13.37
N GLU A 241 -0.17 -25.30 -14.42
CA GLU A 241 -1.29 -25.90 -15.16
C GLU A 241 -0.84 -26.55 -16.48
N ILE A 242 0.27 -26.08 -17.06
CA ILE A 242 0.72 -26.55 -18.37
C ILE A 242 1.36 -27.95 -18.29
N ALA A 243 1.12 -28.78 -19.32
CA ALA A 243 1.72 -30.12 -19.38
C ALA A 243 3.25 -30.04 -19.62
N PRO A 244 4.05 -30.87 -18.94
CA PRO A 244 5.51 -30.83 -19.04
C PRO A 244 6.07 -31.25 -20.40
N PHE A 245 5.30 -31.92 -21.23
CA PHE A 245 5.69 -32.27 -22.60
C PHE A 245 5.42 -31.14 -23.63
N VAL A 246 4.91 -30.01 -23.22
CA VAL A 246 4.76 -28.84 -24.09
C VAL A 246 6.11 -28.12 -24.19
N PRO A 247 6.68 -27.93 -25.39
CA PRO A 247 7.95 -27.24 -25.55
C PRO A 247 7.83 -25.74 -25.35
N ILE A 248 8.91 -25.11 -24.84
CA ILE A 248 8.96 -23.65 -24.66
C ILE A 248 9.06 -22.95 -26.01
N TYR A 249 9.87 -23.50 -26.94
CA TYR A 249 10.20 -22.91 -28.22
C TYR A 249 9.71 -23.77 -29.38
N SER A 250 9.30 -23.11 -30.46
CA SER A 250 9.08 -23.70 -31.76
C SER A 250 10.14 -23.17 -32.73
N ASP A 251 10.86 -24.08 -33.40
CA ASP A 251 11.87 -23.73 -34.40
C ASP A 251 12.82 -22.58 -33.97
N ASN A 252 13.22 -22.61 -32.67
CA ASN A 252 14.02 -21.59 -31.99
C ASN A 252 13.31 -20.22 -31.76
N ASN A 253 12.02 -20.14 -31.98
CA ASN A 253 11.24 -18.94 -31.70
C ASN A 253 10.27 -19.17 -30.53
N ILE A 254 10.45 -18.40 -29.46
CA ILE A 254 9.57 -18.42 -28.27
C ILE A 254 8.14 -17.99 -28.62
N TYR A 255 7.98 -17.19 -29.67
CA TYR A 255 6.70 -16.59 -30.07
C TYR A 255 5.87 -17.51 -30.97
N ASP A 256 6.52 -18.44 -31.67
CA ASP A 256 5.83 -19.46 -32.44
C ASP A 256 5.60 -20.68 -31.57
N MET A 257 4.42 -20.79 -31.02
CA MET A 257 4.04 -22.00 -30.29
C MET A 257 3.68 -23.11 -31.28
N PRO A 258 4.42 -24.23 -31.27
CA PRO A 258 4.08 -25.39 -32.11
C PRO A 258 2.78 -26.04 -31.65
N TYR A 259 2.31 -25.69 -30.46
CA TYR A 259 1.21 -26.37 -29.81
C TYR A 259 -0.11 -25.70 -30.11
N ASN A 260 -0.48 -25.74 -31.39
CA ASN A 260 -1.82 -25.44 -31.89
C ASN A 260 -2.67 -26.72 -32.11
N ASP A 261 -2.36 -27.80 -31.38
CA ASP A 261 -3.19 -29.00 -31.45
C ASP A 261 -4.51 -28.74 -30.69
N THR A 262 -5.40 -28.07 -31.39
CA THR A 262 -6.78 -27.83 -30.94
C THR A 262 -7.60 -29.12 -30.87
N SER A 263 -7.03 -30.26 -31.33
CA SER A 263 -7.74 -31.54 -31.37
C SER A 263 -7.86 -32.19 -29.97
N ASN A 264 -7.14 -31.70 -28.97
CA ASN A 264 -7.24 -32.25 -27.62
C ASN A 264 -7.27 -31.17 -26.54
N SER A 265 -8.49 -30.94 -25.99
CA SER A 265 -8.70 -29.96 -24.92
C SER A 265 -8.28 -30.43 -23.53
N ASP A 266 -7.92 -31.71 -23.36
CA ASP A 266 -7.72 -32.29 -22.03
C ASP A 266 -6.45 -31.82 -21.36
N TRP A 267 -5.40 -31.47 -22.12
CA TRP A 267 -4.17 -30.87 -21.61
C TRP A 267 -3.81 -29.52 -22.23
N ASN A 268 -4.52 -29.11 -23.26
CA ASN A 268 -4.40 -27.78 -23.86
C ASN A 268 -5.33 -26.82 -23.11
N GLN A 269 -5.02 -26.61 -21.83
CA GLN A 269 -5.75 -25.68 -20.98
C GLN A 269 -5.60 -24.24 -21.50
N GLU A 270 -6.39 -23.33 -20.97
CA GLU A 270 -6.43 -21.91 -21.33
C GLU A 270 -5.11 -21.14 -21.15
N SER A 271 -4.16 -21.77 -20.48
CA SER A 271 -2.92 -21.14 -20.05
C SER A 271 -1.84 -21.20 -21.10
N GLY A 272 -1.92 -20.91 -22.31
CA GLY A 272 -0.83 -20.83 -23.30
C GLY A 272 0.61 -20.92 -22.73
N ASN A 273 1.65 -20.69 -23.46
CA ASN A 273 3.03 -20.71 -22.95
C ASN A 273 3.26 -19.68 -21.82
N PRO A 274 3.38 -20.08 -20.55
CA PRO A 274 3.51 -19.13 -19.44
C PRO A 274 4.82 -18.34 -19.48
N TYR A 275 5.90 -18.94 -19.95
CA TYR A 275 7.16 -18.26 -20.15
C TYR A 275 7.08 -17.21 -21.26
N GLY A 276 6.49 -17.56 -22.40
CA GLY A 276 6.25 -16.62 -23.49
C GLY A 276 5.38 -15.44 -23.06
N LEU A 277 4.26 -15.70 -22.36
CA LEU A 277 3.38 -14.67 -21.81
C LEU A 277 4.10 -13.74 -20.83
N MET A 278 4.98 -14.29 -20.01
CA MET A 278 5.78 -13.50 -19.08
C MET A 278 6.77 -12.59 -19.81
N MET A 279 7.49 -13.12 -20.82
CA MET A 279 8.45 -12.35 -21.60
C MET A 279 7.82 -11.29 -22.50
N MET A 280 6.54 -11.49 -22.90
CA MET A 280 5.75 -10.51 -23.65
C MET A 280 5.18 -9.39 -22.78
N ARG A 281 5.31 -9.47 -21.46
CA ARG A 281 4.75 -8.46 -20.57
C ARG A 281 5.64 -7.24 -20.51
N HIS A 282 5.18 -6.14 -21.08
CA HIS A 282 5.90 -4.88 -21.07
C HIS A 282 5.10 -3.85 -20.28
N ASN A 283 5.55 -3.56 -19.07
CA ASN A 283 4.97 -2.51 -18.24
C ASN A 283 6.06 -1.77 -17.48
N GLN A 284 5.79 -0.50 -17.18
CA GLN A 284 6.67 0.34 -16.37
C GLN A 284 5.83 1.27 -15.52
N ASN A 285 6.22 1.39 -14.26
CA ASN A 285 5.59 2.30 -13.31
C ASN A 285 6.67 3.20 -12.70
N LYS A 286 6.64 4.50 -13.05
CA LYS A 286 7.53 5.53 -12.51
C LYS A 286 6.78 6.37 -11.50
N ASN A 287 7.38 6.52 -10.32
CA ASN A 287 6.80 7.33 -9.26
C ASN A 287 7.79 8.37 -8.77
N VAL A 288 7.32 9.59 -8.60
CA VAL A 288 8.04 10.64 -7.89
C VAL A 288 7.27 10.99 -6.64
N PHE A 289 7.95 11.02 -5.51
CA PHE A 289 7.39 11.47 -4.24
C PHE A 289 8.23 12.61 -3.69
N PHE A 290 7.56 13.68 -3.36
CA PHE A 290 8.11 14.77 -2.56
C PHE A 290 7.30 14.84 -1.26
N SER A 291 7.97 14.68 -0.13
CA SER A 291 7.36 14.81 1.19
C SER A 291 8.18 15.80 1.99
N GLY A 292 7.51 16.77 2.58
CA GLY A 292 8.22 17.73 3.39
C GLY A 292 7.33 18.41 4.41
N ASN A 293 7.97 18.87 5.50
CA ASN A 293 7.35 19.78 6.43
C ASN A 293 8.32 20.88 6.83
N ALA A 294 7.73 22.01 7.21
CA ALA A 294 8.43 23.09 7.88
C ALA A 294 7.68 23.42 9.16
N TYR A 295 8.42 23.69 10.23
CA TYR A 295 7.83 24.04 11.51
C TYR A 295 8.51 25.23 12.17
N ALA A 296 7.71 25.92 12.97
CA ALA A 296 8.18 26.93 13.91
C ALA A 296 7.62 26.63 15.31
N GLU A 297 8.48 26.66 16.32
CA GLU A 297 8.12 26.49 17.72
C GLU A 297 8.59 27.72 18.51
N LEU A 298 7.64 28.46 19.06
CA LEU A 298 7.87 29.62 19.90
C LEU A 298 7.72 29.24 21.37
N GLN A 299 8.71 29.57 22.19
CA GLN A 299 8.68 29.37 23.64
C GLN A 299 8.71 30.73 24.36
N PRO A 300 7.59 31.46 24.43
CA PRO A 300 7.56 32.83 24.97
C PRO A 300 7.82 32.89 26.47
N ILE A 301 7.46 31.84 27.20
CA ILE A 301 7.78 31.62 28.61
C ILE A 301 8.25 30.17 28.81
N LYS A 302 8.98 29.92 29.88
CA LYS A 302 9.72 28.66 30.16
C LYS A 302 8.90 27.38 29.92
N ASN A 303 7.60 27.39 30.15
CA ASN A 303 6.76 26.19 30.16
C ASN A 303 5.72 26.16 29.03
N LEU A 304 5.60 27.24 28.23
CA LEU A 304 4.65 27.35 27.15
C LEU A 304 5.38 27.19 25.80
N LYS A 305 4.96 26.22 25.01
CA LYS A 305 5.41 26.01 23.64
C LYS A 305 4.23 26.17 22.68
N ILE A 306 4.38 27.00 21.69
CA ILE A 306 3.41 27.21 20.62
C ILE A 306 4.09 26.75 19.34
N ARG A 307 3.57 25.72 18.69
CA ARG A 307 4.17 25.11 17.50
C ARG A 307 3.18 25.13 16.34
N THR A 308 3.67 25.52 15.17
CA THR A 308 2.99 25.39 13.89
C THR A 308 3.82 24.48 13.00
N VAL A 309 3.14 23.56 12.30
CA VAL A 309 3.76 22.64 11.34
C VAL A 309 2.95 22.69 10.07
N PHE A 310 3.59 22.99 8.96
CA PHE A 310 3.00 22.87 7.64
C PHE A 310 3.67 21.73 6.87
N GLY A 311 2.88 20.74 6.49
CA GLY A 311 3.33 19.56 5.74
C GLY A 311 2.72 19.52 4.36
N ALA A 312 3.49 19.05 3.38
CA ALA A 312 3.07 18.83 2.01
C ALA A 312 3.63 17.50 1.50
N ASN A 313 2.75 16.67 0.94
CA ASN A 313 3.13 15.48 0.19
C ASN A 313 2.64 15.64 -1.24
N TYR A 314 3.53 15.51 -2.20
CA TYR A 314 3.22 15.52 -3.61
C TYR A 314 3.73 14.22 -4.25
N SER A 315 2.87 13.55 -4.99
CA SER A 315 3.26 12.34 -5.70
C SER A 315 2.77 12.36 -7.13
N THR A 316 3.61 11.80 -8.03
CA THR A 316 3.21 11.47 -9.39
C THR A 316 3.34 9.97 -9.60
N ASN A 317 2.44 9.42 -10.39
CA ASN A 317 2.49 8.05 -10.88
C ASN A 317 2.33 8.08 -12.39
N GLU A 318 3.34 7.58 -13.10
CA GLU A 318 3.31 7.38 -14.54
C GLU A 318 3.36 5.89 -14.82
N TYR A 319 2.33 5.37 -15.48
CA TYR A 319 2.24 3.97 -15.85
C TYR A 319 2.14 3.84 -17.36
N ARG A 320 2.95 2.95 -17.94
CA ARG A 320 2.87 2.56 -19.35
C ARG A 320 2.81 1.04 -19.44
N ASN A 321 1.88 0.56 -20.25
CA ASN A 321 1.73 -0.87 -20.56
C ASN A 321 1.59 -1.05 -22.07
N PHE A 322 2.27 -2.04 -22.60
CA PHE A 322 2.21 -2.43 -24.00
C PHE A 322 1.87 -3.92 -24.12
N ASN A 323 0.91 -4.23 -24.96
CA ASN A 323 0.53 -5.60 -25.30
C ASN A 323 0.91 -5.83 -26.76
N PRO A 324 1.96 -6.61 -27.04
CA PRO A 324 2.34 -7.00 -28.40
C PRO A 324 1.38 -8.04 -28.99
N ILE A 325 1.50 -8.31 -30.30
CA ILE A 325 0.85 -9.44 -30.94
C ILE A 325 1.57 -10.72 -30.50
N TYR A 326 0.78 -11.74 -30.13
CA TYR A 326 1.29 -13.08 -29.84
C TYR A 326 0.21 -14.13 -30.07
N GLN A 327 0.65 -15.39 -30.25
CA GLN A 327 -0.24 -16.54 -30.33
C GLN A 327 0.43 -17.75 -29.64
N PHE A 328 -0.05 -18.06 -28.43
CA PHE A 328 0.45 -19.17 -27.61
C PHE A 328 -0.58 -20.29 -27.44
N GLY A 329 -1.58 -20.32 -28.27
CA GLY A 329 -2.65 -21.30 -28.24
C GLY A 329 -3.90 -20.76 -28.93
N SER A 330 -4.95 -21.58 -28.97
CA SER A 330 -6.24 -21.19 -29.57
C SER A 330 -6.92 -20.05 -28.77
N THR A 331 -6.79 -20.05 -27.46
CA THR A 331 -7.40 -19.07 -26.55
C THR A 331 -6.39 -18.03 -26.07
N SER A 332 -5.11 -18.40 -25.88
CA SER A 332 -4.04 -17.50 -25.44
C SER A 332 -3.39 -16.79 -26.62
N ARG A 333 -4.04 -15.73 -27.11
CA ARG A 333 -3.57 -14.95 -28.26
C ARG A 333 -3.95 -13.48 -28.12
N ASN A 334 -3.09 -12.62 -28.65
CA ASN A 334 -3.39 -11.22 -28.90
C ASN A 334 -3.15 -10.91 -30.37
N THR A 335 -4.18 -10.48 -31.09
CA THR A 335 -4.13 -10.26 -32.54
C THR A 335 -3.89 -8.80 -32.90
N ASN A 336 -3.81 -7.90 -31.93
CA ASN A 336 -3.66 -6.49 -32.18
C ASN A 336 -2.78 -5.85 -31.07
N THR A 337 -1.83 -5.02 -31.48
CA THR A 337 -1.03 -4.27 -30.50
C THR A 337 -1.89 -3.25 -29.77
N SER A 338 -1.60 -3.04 -28.49
CA SER A 338 -2.23 -1.97 -27.72
C SER A 338 -1.27 -1.35 -26.70
N VAL A 339 -1.49 -0.07 -26.44
CA VAL A 339 -0.74 0.67 -25.44
C VAL A 339 -1.70 1.44 -24.53
N THR A 340 -1.36 1.46 -23.26
CA THR A 340 -2.05 2.27 -22.23
C THR A 340 -1.02 3.11 -21.48
N GLN A 341 -1.30 4.39 -21.32
CA GLN A 341 -0.51 5.30 -20.52
C GLN A 341 -1.43 6.02 -19.52
N ASN A 342 -1.05 5.95 -18.25
CA ASN A 342 -1.77 6.62 -17.17
C ASN A 342 -0.84 7.60 -16.48
N MET A 343 -1.38 8.73 -16.09
CA MET A 343 -0.70 9.72 -15.26
C MET A 343 -1.62 10.14 -14.13
N GLN A 344 -1.13 10.10 -12.93
CA GLN A 344 -1.82 10.58 -11.75
C GLN A 344 -0.88 11.48 -10.96
N HIS A 345 -1.41 12.58 -10.44
CA HIS A 345 -0.73 13.32 -9.39
C HIS A 345 -1.65 13.60 -8.22
N VAL A 346 -1.07 13.62 -7.04
CA VAL A 346 -1.76 13.84 -5.77
C VAL A 346 -1.00 14.88 -4.97
N LEU A 347 -1.75 15.79 -4.35
CA LEU A 347 -1.25 16.76 -3.39
C LEU A 347 -2.02 16.62 -2.09
N GLU A 348 -1.29 16.38 -1.00
CA GLU A 348 -1.80 16.39 0.37
C GLU A 348 -1.16 17.52 1.15
N LEU A 349 -1.98 18.31 1.81
CA LEU A 349 -1.53 19.40 2.66
C LEU A 349 -2.03 19.16 4.08
N THR A 350 -1.14 19.36 5.04
CA THR A 350 -1.46 19.27 6.48
C THR A 350 -0.96 20.53 7.17
N TRP A 351 -1.79 21.16 7.97
CA TRP A 351 -1.41 22.28 8.81
C TRP A 351 -1.85 22.03 10.24
N THR A 352 -0.88 21.87 11.13
CA THR A 352 -1.12 21.56 12.55
C THR A 352 -0.59 22.69 13.41
N ASN A 353 -1.41 23.16 14.33
CA ASN A 353 -1.06 24.17 15.32
C ASN A 353 -1.34 23.63 16.71
N THR A 354 -0.37 23.74 17.61
CA THR A 354 -0.49 23.26 18.99
C THR A 354 0.05 24.29 19.97
N ALA A 355 -0.57 24.36 21.15
CA ALA A 355 0.00 25.02 22.30
C ALA A 355 0.06 24.03 23.46
N THR A 356 1.24 23.87 24.03
CA THR A 356 1.50 22.97 25.15
C THR A 356 1.99 23.75 26.34
N TYR A 357 1.40 23.51 27.51
CA TYR A 357 1.80 24.13 28.76
C TYR A 357 2.10 23.05 29.80
N ASP A 358 3.34 23.06 30.32
CA ASP A 358 3.82 22.15 31.35
C ASP A 358 3.95 22.92 32.66
N TRP A 359 3.39 22.38 33.76
CA TRP A 359 3.61 22.99 35.09
C TRP A 359 3.68 21.94 36.17
N LYS A 360 4.33 22.33 37.27
CA LYS A 360 4.51 21.49 38.41
C LYS A 360 4.11 22.21 39.69
N VAL A 361 3.33 21.54 40.53
CA VAL A 361 2.91 22.02 41.85
C VAL A 361 3.26 20.92 42.88
N ASN A 362 4.26 21.16 43.72
CA ASN A 362 4.81 20.14 44.60
C ASN A 362 5.22 18.87 43.83
N ASP A 363 4.67 17.75 44.21
CA ASP A 363 4.90 16.45 43.58
C ASP A 363 3.98 16.15 42.37
N HIS A 364 3.10 17.07 42.03
CA HIS A 364 2.17 16.92 40.89
C HIS A 364 2.75 17.61 39.66
N ALA A 365 2.91 16.85 38.57
CA ALA A 365 3.28 17.37 37.28
C ALA A 365 2.05 17.32 36.34
N PHE A 366 1.78 18.41 35.65
CA PHE A 366 0.67 18.56 34.74
C PHE A 366 1.18 18.95 33.35
N ASN A 367 0.47 18.47 32.35
CA ASN A 367 0.65 18.85 30.96
C ASN A 367 -0.73 19.13 30.33
N ALA A 368 -0.88 20.28 29.70
CA ALA A 368 -2.07 20.59 28.91
C ALA A 368 -1.67 20.93 27.48
N LEU A 369 -2.38 20.36 26.51
CA LEU A 369 -2.19 20.63 25.11
C LEU A 369 -3.54 20.96 24.47
N ILE A 370 -3.56 22.02 23.67
CA ILE A 370 -4.67 22.33 22.76
C ILE A 370 -4.13 22.34 21.33
N GLY A 371 -4.92 21.89 20.38
CA GLY A 371 -4.47 21.85 19.00
C GLY A 371 -5.59 21.92 17.98
N MET A 372 -5.19 22.31 16.79
CA MET A 372 -6.00 22.32 15.57
C MET A 372 -5.19 21.70 14.45
N GLU A 373 -5.85 20.90 13.61
CA GLU A 373 -5.27 20.33 12.40
C GLU A 373 -6.21 20.55 11.23
N SER A 374 -5.67 20.94 10.10
CA SER A 374 -6.37 20.99 8.81
C SER A 374 -5.65 20.09 7.84
N TYR A 375 -6.39 19.24 7.15
CA TYR A 375 -5.88 18.34 6.12
C TYR A 375 -6.69 18.52 4.83
N GLN A 376 -6.00 18.53 3.71
CA GLN A 376 -6.58 18.57 2.38
C GLN A 376 -5.89 17.54 1.47
N TYR A 377 -6.70 16.82 0.70
CA TYR A 377 -6.27 15.90 -0.34
C TYR A 377 -6.92 16.32 -1.65
N ASN A 378 -6.13 16.42 -2.72
CA ASN A 378 -6.61 16.61 -4.08
C ASN A 378 -5.66 15.98 -5.10
N GLY A 379 -6.11 15.83 -6.32
CA GLY A 379 -5.29 15.31 -7.39
C GLY A 379 -6.05 15.22 -8.71
N THR A 380 -5.38 14.73 -9.73
CA THR A 380 -5.97 14.44 -11.04
C THR A 380 -5.45 13.12 -11.57
N TYR A 381 -6.29 12.51 -12.39
CA TYR A 381 -5.97 11.29 -13.12
C TYR A 381 -6.22 11.51 -14.61
N LEU A 382 -5.29 11.07 -15.44
CA LEU A 382 -5.37 11.03 -16.89
C LEU A 382 -4.99 9.62 -17.36
N SER A 383 -5.80 9.06 -18.24
CA SER A 383 -5.54 7.78 -18.89
C SER A 383 -5.77 7.92 -20.38
N GLY A 384 -4.89 7.34 -21.14
CA GLY A 384 -5.07 7.17 -22.58
C GLY A 384 -4.74 5.75 -22.99
N SER A 385 -5.44 5.23 -24.00
CA SER A 385 -5.14 3.97 -24.64
C SER A 385 -5.31 4.09 -26.14
N ASN A 386 -4.52 3.33 -26.89
CA ASN A 386 -4.67 3.22 -28.33
C ASN A 386 -4.25 1.82 -28.77
N SER A 387 -4.70 1.40 -29.94
CA SER A 387 -4.39 0.09 -30.50
C SER A 387 -3.99 0.18 -31.97
N SER A 388 -3.59 -0.97 -32.53
CA SER A 388 -3.08 -1.04 -33.90
C SER A 388 -1.90 -0.09 -34.12
N LEU A 389 -0.80 -0.30 -33.37
CA LEU A 389 0.39 0.50 -33.53
C LEU A 389 0.91 0.39 -34.96
N LYS A 390 1.46 1.49 -35.47
CA LYS A 390 2.03 1.54 -36.83
C LYS A 390 3.20 0.57 -36.96
N GLU A 391 3.34 -0.04 -38.11
CA GLU A 391 4.51 -0.88 -38.43
C GLU A 391 5.81 -0.11 -38.18
N GLY A 392 6.77 -0.75 -37.51
CA GLY A 392 8.01 -0.14 -37.06
C GLY A 392 7.91 0.71 -35.79
N PHE A 393 6.71 0.77 -35.15
CA PHE A 393 6.47 1.39 -33.84
C PHE A 393 5.71 0.42 -32.90
N ASP A 394 5.71 -0.84 -33.22
CA ASP A 394 4.97 -1.90 -32.53
C ASP A 394 5.84 -2.70 -31.55
N ASP A 395 6.90 -2.08 -31.05
CA ASP A 395 7.80 -2.55 -29.99
C ASP A 395 7.65 -1.73 -28.71
N TRP A 396 8.30 -2.19 -27.61
CA TRP A 396 8.25 -1.52 -26.32
C TRP A 396 8.85 -0.10 -26.33
N GLU A 397 9.90 0.15 -27.09
CA GLU A 397 10.58 1.44 -27.11
C GLU A 397 9.68 2.52 -27.73
N HIS A 398 8.90 2.14 -28.73
CA HIS A 398 8.04 3.03 -29.51
C HIS A 398 6.56 2.93 -29.14
N ALA A 399 6.18 2.10 -28.17
CA ALA A 399 4.80 1.91 -27.74
C ALA A 399 4.27 3.13 -26.96
N TYR A 400 3.78 4.11 -27.69
CA TYR A 400 3.13 5.32 -27.17
C TYR A 400 1.77 5.51 -27.82
N ILE A 401 0.81 6.15 -27.11
CA ILE A 401 -0.56 6.38 -27.57
C ILE A 401 -0.60 7.03 -28.96
N SER A 402 0.30 7.97 -29.24
CA SER A 402 0.37 8.70 -30.52
C SER A 402 0.74 7.81 -31.71
N ASN A 403 1.31 6.62 -31.47
CA ASN A 403 1.70 5.67 -32.51
C ASN A 403 0.59 4.66 -32.85
N GLY A 404 -0.51 4.64 -32.10
CA GLY A 404 -1.70 3.86 -32.44
C GLY A 404 -2.49 4.49 -33.60
N THR A 405 -3.19 3.64 -34.35
CA THR A 405 -3.99 4.06 -35.52
C THR A 405 -5.48 3.99 -35.29
N ALA A 406 -5.95 3.47 -34.13
CA ALA A 406 -7.36 3.47 -33.81
C ALA A 406 -7.90 4.90 -33.75
N SER A 407 -9.04 5.14 -34.39
CA SER A 407 -9.66 6.46 -34.56
C SER A 407 -10.96 6.63 -33.78
N SER A 408 -11.42 5.58 -33.12
CA SER A 408 -12.65 5.59 -32.33
C SER A 408 -12.55 4.66 -31.12
N THR A 409 -13.46 4.80 -30.15
CA THR A 409 -13.56 3.90 -29.00
C THR A 409 -13.86 2.47 -29.40
N ALA A 410 -14.65 2.26 -30.45
CA ALA A 410 -14.93 0.93 -30.99
C ALA A 410 -13.69 0.25 -31.59
N SER A 411 -12.69 1.01 -32.03
CA SER A 411 -11.42 0.51 -32.56
C SER A 411 -10.28 0.49 -31.53
N GLY A 412 -10.52 0.91 -30.30
CA GLY A 412 -9.55 0.84 -29.19
C GLY A 412 -8.90 2.16 -28.79
N LEU A 413 -9.34 3.33 -29.33
CA LEU A 413 -8.93 4.63 -28.82
C LEU A 413 -9.70 4.98 -27.55
N GLY A 414 -9.01 5.17 -26.44
CA GLY A 414 -9.60 5.56 -25.16
C GLY A 414 -8.90 6.78 -24.58
N VAL A 415 -9.67 7.73 -24.06
CA VAL A 415 -9.16 8.85 -23.25
C VAL A 415 -10.10 9.07 -22.08
N SER A 416 -9.55 9.18 -20.89
CA SER A 416 -10.28 9.48 -19.68
C SER A 416 -9.46 10.41 -18.81
N GLY A 417 -10.09 11.42 -18.23
CA GLY A 417 -9.42 12.33 -17.31
C GLY A 417 -10.43 12.97 -16.36
N TYR A 418 -10.09 12.99 -15.08
CA TYR A 418 -10.96 13.51 -14.04
C TYR A 418 -10.16 13.99 -12.82
N PRO A 419 -10.68 14.95 -12.06
CA PRO A 419 -10.12 15.26 -10.75
C PRO A 419 -10.35 14.07 -9.81
N LEU A 420 -9.37 13.73 -8.99
CA LEU A 420 -9.57 12.79 -7.89
C LEU A 420 -10.49 13.43 -6.84
N ASP A 421 -11.17 12.58 -6.11
CA ASP A 421 -12.10 13.00 -5.06
C ASP A 421 -11.40 13.86 -4.01
N GLU A 422 -11.65 15.15 -4.03
CA GLU A 422 -11.14 16.07 -3.04
C GLU A 422 -11.77 15.81 -1.69
N ASN A 423 -10.95 15.68 -0.64
CA ASN A 423 -11.45 15.60 0.72
C ASN A 423 -10.69 16.55 1.65
N ARG A 424 -11.39 17.05 2.65
CA ARG A 424 -10.87 17.96 3.66
C ARG A 424 -11.33 17.54 5.04
N THR A 425 -10.41 17.64 5.99
CA THR A 425 -10.75 17.50 7.40
C THR A 425 -10.23 18.67 8.21
N VAL A 426 -11.00 19.07 9.22
CA VAL A 426 -10.60 20.05 10.24
C VAL A 426 -10.84 19.42 11.60
N SER A 427 -9.83 19.47 12.43
CA SER A 427 -9.86 18.80 13.73
C SER A 427 -9.46 19.76 14.84
N TYR A 428 -10.10 19.63 15.99
CA TYR A 428 -9.75 20.35 17.21
C TYR A 428 -9.56 19.32 18.33
N PHE A 429 -8.51 19.47 19.13
CA PHE A 429 -8.21 18.52 20.18
C PHE A 429 -7.63 19.17 21.41
N VAL A 430 -7.94 18.57 22.55
CA VAL A 430 -7.43 18.95 23.87
C VAL A 430 -6.94 17.70 24.56
N ARG A 431 -5.78 17.77 25.18
CA ARG A 431 -5.21 16.71 26.00
C ARG A 431 -4.79 17.28 27.33
N PHE A 432 -5.09 16.55 28.41
CA PHE A 432 -4.65 16.84 29.76
C PHE A 432 -3.92 15.62 30.31
N GLY A 433 -2.73 15.84 30.86
CA GLY A 433 -1.92 14.85 31.53
C GLY A 433 -1.63 15.24 32.97
N TRP A 434 -1.67 14.29 33.87
CA TRP A 434 -1.32 14.41 35.26
C TRP A 434 -0.43 13.26 35.71
N ASN A 435 0.60 13.58 36.48
CA ASN A 435 1.52 12.62 37.08
C ASN A 435 1.81 13.03 38.51
N TRP A 436 1.66 12.11 39.45
CA TRP A 436 2.00 12.30 40.85
C TRP A 436 3.12 11.36 41.28
N LYS A 437 4.28 11.95 41.66
CA LYS A 437 5.47 11.24 42.11
C LYS A 437 5.92 10.10 41.20
N GLU A 438 5.65 10.19 39.91
CA GLU A 438 5.86 9.10 38.93
C GLU A 438 5.19 7.78 39.35
N THR A 439 4.23 7.82 40.27
CA THR A 439 3.51 6.67 40.80
C THR A 439 2.13 6.53 40.14
N TYR A 440 1.39 7.64 40.07
CA TYR A 440 0.07 7.67 39.43
C TYR A 440 0.09 8.57 38.22
N MET A 441 -0.48 8.10 37.14
CA MET A 441 -0.54 8.81 35.87
C MET A 441 -1.96 8.78 35.33
N LEU A 442 -2.43 9.93 34.82
CA LEU A 442 -3.71 10.06 34.15
C LEU A 442 -3.54 10.88 32.88
N ASN A 443 -4.10 10.43 31.76
CA ASN A 443 -4.23 11.22 30.54
C ASN A 443 -5.69 11.19 30.09
N ALA A 444 -6.21 12.34 29.68
CA ALA A 444 -7.52 12.47 29.06
C ALA A 444 -7.38 13.30 27.78
N THR A 445 -8.02 12.85 26.71
CA THR A 445 -8.02 13.53 25.41
C THR A 445 -9.44 13.60 24.89
N VAL A 446 -9.82 14.72 24.29
CA VAL A 446 -11.03 14.86 23.52
C VAL A 446 -10.65 15.44 22.17
N ARG A 447 -11.12 14.82 21.10
CA ARG A 447 -10.91 15.28 19.73
C ARG A 447 -12.25 15.40 19.01
N ALA A 448 -12.42 16.48 18.26
CA ALA A 448 -13.53 16.72 17.36
C ALA A 448 -12.99 16.76 15.94
N ASP A 449 -13.41 15.83 15.08
CA ASP A 449 -13.01 15.76 13.69
C ASP A 449 -14.18 16.09 12.78
N GLY A 450 -14.02 17.06 11.90
CA GLY A 450 -15.00 17.44 10.88
C GLY A 450 -14.53 16.99 9.50
N SER A 451 -15.37 16.27 8.74
CA SER A 451 -15.07 15.74 7.42
C SER A 451 -15.99 16.28 6.33
N SER A 452 -15.41 16.58 5.16
CA SER A 452 -16.17 16.95 3.96
C SER A 452 -16.95 15.78 3.35
N LYS A 453 -16.63 14.54 3.72
CA LYS A 453 -17.27 13.31 3.21
C LYS A 453 -18.71 13.11 3.70
N PHE A 454 -19.10 13.83 4.75
CA PHE A 454 -20.43 13.72 5.36
C PHE A 454 -21.31 14.94 5.10
N ALA A 455 -22.62 14.76 5.15
CA ALA A 455 -23.60 15.80 4.92
C ALA A 455 -23.49 16.93 5.96
N ARG A 456 -23.94 18.10 5.59
CA ARG A 456 -24.01 19.24 6.52
C ARG A 456 -24.88 18.89 7.74
N GLY A 457 -24.36 19.12 8.94
CA GLY A 457 -24.99 18.70 10.21
C GLY A 457 -24.49 17.36 10.76
N HIS A 458 -23.84 16.51 9.95
CA HIS A 458 -23.28 15.21 10.36
C HIS A 458 -21.76 15.13 10.18
N ARG A 459 -21.09 16.24 9.88
CA ARG A 459 -19.66 16.29 9.58
C ARG A 459 -18.75 16.01 10.78
N TYR A 460 -19.18 16.40 11.99
CA TYR A 460 -18.35 16.30 13.19
C TYR A 460 -18.60 15.03 13.97
N GLY A 461 -17.52 14.29 14.24
CA GLY A 461 -17.44 13.22 15.21
C GLY A 461 -16.64 13.65 16.44
N TYR A 462 -16.99 13.13 17.63
CA TYR A 462 -16.33 13.44 18.89
C TYR A 462 -15.75 12.18 19.50
N PHE A 463 -14.46 12.18 19.77
CA PHE A 463 -13.71 10.99 20.15
C PHE A 463 -12.98 11.23 21.48
N PRO A 464 -13.60 10.87 22.61
CA PRO A 464 -12.98 10.95 23.92
C PRO A 464 -12.06 9.75 24.17
N SER A 465 -11.02 9.96 24.97
CA SER A 465 -10.16 8.88 25.48
C SER A 465 -9.59 9.21 26.84
N ILE A 466 -9.36 8.16 27.64
CA ILE A 466 -8.77 8.27 28.97
C ILE A 466 -7.83 7.09 29.20
N SER A 467 -6.70 7.34 29.87
CA SER A 467 -5.78 6.29 30.31
C SER A 467 -5.24 6.57 31.71
N ALA A 468 -5.06 5.54 32.49
CA ALA A 468 -4.48 5.59 33.81
C ALA A 468 -3.36 4.56 33.96
N GLY A 469 -2.33 4.94 34.70
CA GLY A 469 -1.19 4.08 35.04
C GLY A 469 -0.84 4.19 36.52
N TRP A 470 -0.48 3.04 37.12
CA TRP A 470 -0.03 2.95 38.47
C TRP A 470 1.25 2.13 38.59
N ILE A 471 2.33 2.77 38.98
CA ILE A 471 3.61 2.10 39.23
C ILE A 471 3.60 1.64 40.68
N MET A 472 3.18 0.39 40.91
CA MET A 472 3.01 -0.18 42.25
C MET A 472 4.33 -0.31 43.00
N THR A 473 5.44 -0.55 42.32
CA THR A 473 6.77 -0.67 42.95
C THR A 473 7.26 0.64 43.59
N ASN A 474 6.64 1.79 43.29
CA ASN A 474 6.92 3.04 43.96
C ASN A 474 6.23 3.16 45.34
N GLU A 475 5.30 2.27 45.64
CA GLU A 475 4.57 2.26 46.90
C GLU A 475 5.39 1.65 48.04
N LYS A 476 5.15 2.13 49.26
CA LYS A 476 5.84 1.66 50.47
C LYS A 476 5.58 0.17 50.73
N PHE A 477 4.38 -0.32 50.46
CA PHE A 477 4.04 -1.74 50.69
C PHE A 477 4.76 -2.70 49.73
N MET A 478 5.37 -2.21 48.67
CA MET A 478 6.15 -2.99 47.70
C MET A 478 7.65 -2.95 47.97
N GLU A 479 8.11 -2.26 49.01
CA GLU A 479 9.55 -2.14 49.30
C GLU A 479 10.25 -3.50 49.49
N SER A 480 9.58 -4.46 50.11
CA SER A 480 10.14 -5.81 50.35
C SER A 480 10.28 -6.62 49.04
N THR A 481 9.58 -6.28 47.99
CA THR A 481 9.62 -6.99 46.71
C THR A 481 10.69 -6.48 45.75
N ARG A 482 11.27 -5.28 46.00
CA ARG A 482 12.24 -4.61 45.13
C ARG A 482 13.53 -5.40 44.88
N SER A 483 13.84 -6.37 45.76
CA SER A 483 15.01 -7.24 45.58
C SER A 483 14.89 -8.22 44.40
N TRP A 484 13.67 -8.49 43.93
CA TRP A 484 13.40 -9.39 42.81
C TRP A 484 12.43 -8.84 41.78
N LEU A 485 11.60 -7.83 42.13
CA LEU A 485 10.64 -7.14 41.24
C LEU A 485 11.00 -5.66 41.22
N ASP A 486 11.78 -5.25 40.21
CA ASP A 486 12.32 -3.89 40.08
C ASP A 486 11.26 -2.89 39.67
N TYR A 487 10.32 -3.33 38.82
CA TYR A 487 9.29 -2.50 38.26
C TYR A 487 8.01 -3.27 38.04
N PHE A 488 6.90 -2.71 38.52
CA PHE A 488 5.58 -3.23 38.23
C PHE A 488 4.59 -2.08 38.02
N LYS A 489 4.05 -1.98 36.79
CA LYS A 489 3.09 -0.94 36.39
C LYS A 489 1.80 -1.59 35.89
N LEU A 490 0.69 -1.18 36.46
CA LEU A 490 -0.65 -1.47 35.93
C LEU A 490 -1.07 -0.36 34.98
N ARG A 491 -1.76 -0.74 33.89
CA ARG A 491 -2.25 0.19 32.87
C ARG A 491 -3.72 -0.14 32.53
N VAL A 492 -4.54 0.91 32.45
CA VAL A 492 -5.93 0.82 31.97
C VAL A 492 -6.14 1.96 30.99
N SER A 493 -6.77 1.67 29.88
CA SER A 493 -7.18 2.71 28.94
C SER A 493 -8.51 2.37 28.26
N TRP A 494 -9.25 3.41 27.95
CA TRP A 494 -10.45 3.38 27.14
C TRP A 494 -10.42 4.56 26.18
N GLY A 495 -10.87 4.36 24.96
CA GLY A 495 -10.97 5.46 24.00
C GLY A 495 -11.74 5.10 22.77
N GLN A 496 -12.18 6.15 22.09
CA GLN A 496 -12.86 6.09 20.80
C GLN A 496 -12.03 6.81 19.75
N VAL A 497 -12.03 6.28 18.54
CA VAL A 497 -11.40 6.87 17.36
C VAL A 497 -12.35 6.73 16.18
N GLY A 498 -12.54 7.79 15.41
CA GLY A 498 -13.37 7.79 14.22
C GLY A 498 -12.69 7.13 13.02
N ASN A 499 -13.49 6.68 12.07
CA ASN A 499 -13.07 6.31 10.74
C ASN A 499 -14.00 6.95 9.72
N GLN A 500 -13.43 7.54 8.65
CA GLN A 500 -14.16 8.16 7.54
C GLN A 500 -13.85 7.50 6.18
N ASN A 501 -13.36 6.27 6.21
CA ASN A 501 -12.92 5.59 4.99
C ASN A 501 -14.11 5.10 4.16
N ILE A 502 -14.70 6.03 3.44
CA ILE A 502 -15.78 5.86 2.48
C ILE A 502 -15.55 6.86 1.34
N ASP A 503 -16.08 6.58 0.16
CA ASP A 503 -16.01 7.50 -0.97
C ASP A 503 -16.74 8.81 -0.70
N ASN A 504 -16.38 9.86 -1.43
CA ASN A 504 -17.04 11.15 -1.31
C ASN A 504 -18.51 11.07 -1.76
N TYR A 505 -19.32 11.98 -1.24
CA TYR A 505 -20.73 12.17 -1.65
C TYR A 505 -21.64 10.95 -1.49
N GLN A 506 -21.25 9.95 -0.65
CA GLN A 506 -22.09 8.77 -0.39
C GLN A 506 -23.44 9.13 0.28
N TYR A 507 -23.58 10.30 0.83
CA TYR A 507 -24.83 10.81 1.39
C TYR A 507 -25.83 11.34 0.32
N LEU A 508 -25.40 11.49 -0.95
CA LEU A 508 -26.23 11.93 -2.06
C LEU A 508 -26.80 10.74 -2.84
N ALA A 509 -27.87 10.98 -3.57
CA ALA A 509 -28.41 10.09 -4.60
C ALA A 509 -27.95 10.59 -5.99
N PRO A 510 -26.81 10.12 -6.51
CA PRO A 510 -26.35 10.51 -7.84
C PRO A 510 -27.31 10.00 -8.89
N ILE A 511 -27.58 10.84 -9.87
CA ILE A 511 -28.43 10.46 -11.02
C ILE A 511 -27.54 9.86 -12.09
N THR A 512 -27.82 8.62 -12.44
CA THR A 512 -27.21 7.95 -13.57
C THR A 512 -28.11 8.08 -14.78
N SER A 513 -27.54 8.51 -15.90
CA SER A 513 -28.20 8.59 -17.19
C SER A 513 -27.70 7.46 -18.06
N GLN A 514 -28.59 6.58 -18.50
CA GLN A 514 -28.23 5.48 -19.41
C GLN A 514 -29.41 5.14 -20.33
N TYR A 515 -29.14 4.39 -21.37
CA TYR A 515 -30.17 3.83 -22.19
C TYR A 515 -31.04 2.87 -21.38
N ILE A 516 -32.32 3.23 -21.18
CA ILE A 516 -33.29 2.36 -20.54
C ILE A 516 -34.14 1.73 -21.63
N TYR A 517 -34.03 0.40 -21.74
CA TYR A 517 -34.86 -0.40 -22.65
C TYR A 517 -36.24 -0.62 -22.02
N TYR A 518 -36.97 0.45 -21.78
CA TYR A 518 -38.34 0.37 -21.29
C TYR A 518 -39.28 0.95 -22.35
N TYR A 519 -40.18 0.12 -22.85
CA TYR A 519 -41.16 0.50 -23.86
C TYR A 519 -42.53 0.60 -23.24
N PHE A 520 -43.14 1.79 -23.31
CA PHE A 520 -44.54 1.98 -23.01
C PHE A 520 -45.36 1.57 -24.24
N GLY A 521 -45.78 0.30 -24.38
CA GLY A 521 -46.60 -0.17 -25.47
C GLY A 521 -46.50 -1.67 -25.75
N ASN A 522 -47.25 -2.16 -26.73
CA ASN A 522 -47.47 -3.58 -27.01
C ASN A 522 -46.35 -4.28 -27.79
N SER A 523 -45.15 -3.85 -27.82
CA SER A 523 -44.11 -4.50 -28.61
C SER A 523 -43.26 -5.43 -27.79
N HIS A 524 -43.28 -6.70 -28.12
CA HIS A 524 -42.39 -7.76 -27.70
C HIS A 524 -41.11 -7.73 -28.57
N GLN A 525 -40.31 -6.67 -28.47
CA GLN A 525 -39.07 -6.61 -29.25
C GLN A 525 -37.86 -6.94 -28.40
N ASN A 526 -37.20 -8.03 -28.70
CA ASN A 526 -36.10 -8.61 -27.96
C ASN A 526 -34.74 -8.46 -28.67
N SER A 527 -34.58 -7.52 -29.63
CA SER A 527 -33.28 -7.36 -30.29
C SER A 527 -32.67 -5.96 -30.09
N SER A 528 -31.38 -5.92 -29.83
CA SER A 528 -30.60 -4.69 -29.71
C SER A 528 -30.59 -3.84 -31.00
N THR A 529 -30.84 -4.45 -32.15
CA THR A 529 -30.88 -3.79 -33.47
C THR A 529 -32.16 -3.00 -33.68
N GLU A 530 -33.29 -3.48 -33.15
CA GLU A 530 -34.60 -2.82 -33.26
C GLU A 530 -34.72 -1.67 -32.24
N ALA A 531 -34.07 -1.79 -31.06
CA ALA A 531 -33.97 -0.72 -30.09
C ALA A 531 -33.24 0.52 -30.66
N ALA A 532 -32.24 0.29 -31.50
CA ALA A 532 -31.52 1.38 -32.17
C ALA A 532 -32.36 2.06 -33.28
N ALA A 533 -33.29 1.35 -33.89
CA ALA A 533 -34.16 1.87 -34.96
C ALA A 533 -35.33 2.71 -34.42
N LEU A 534 -35.76 2.52 -33.16
CA LEU A 534 -36.90 3.20 -32.54
C LEU A 534 -36.57 4.50 -31.79
N GLY A 535 -35.32 4.92 -31.85
CA GLY A 535 -34.83 6.09 -31.14
C GLY A 535 -34.49 5.78 -29.68
N ASN A 536 -33.29 6.18 -29.28
CA ASN A 536 -32.77 5.93 -27.94
C ASN A 536 -33.51 6.79 -26.91
N ASN A 537 -34.29 6.16 -26.07
CA ASN A 537 -34.87 6.83 -24.91
C ASN A 537 -33.81 6.92 -23.78
N TRP A 538 -33.25 8.11 -23.59
CA TRP A 538 -32.40 8.39 -22.44
C TRP A 538 -33.28 8.47 -21.19
N GLY A 539 -33.01 7.64 -20.23
CA GLY A 539 -33.61 7.70 -18.91
C GLY A 539 -32.59 8.14 -17.86
N ALA A 540 -33.08 8.69 -16.79
CA ALA A 540 -32.28 9.06 -15.65
C ALA A 540 -32.94 8.54 -14.37
N TYR A 541 -32.14 7.92 -13.51
CA TYR A 541 -32.61 7.42 -12.21
C TYR A 541 -31.53 7.56 -11.16
N PRO A 542 -31.91 7.64 -9.86
CA PRO A 542 -30.92 7.60 -8.78
C PRO A 542 -30.21 6.24 -8.77
N SER A 543 -28.88 6.23 -8.88
CA SER A 543 -28.09 4.99 -8.84
C SER A 543 -28.03 4.36 -7.46
N ARG A 544 -28.33 5.14 -6.41
CA ARG A 544 -28.44 4.69 -5.01
C ARG A 544 -29.39 5.61 -4.22
N LEU A 545 -29.84 5.14 -3.07
CA LEU A 545 -30.63 5.94 -2.15
C LEU A 545 -29.74 6.96 -1.42
N ALA A 546 -30.25 8.18 -1.22
CA ALA A 546 -29.60 9.17 -0.39
C ALA A 546 -29.59 8.74 1.09
N ASN A 547 -28.49 8.98 1.78
CA ASN A 547 -28.39 8.80 3.23
C ASN A 547 -27.76 10.04 3.87
N GLU A 548 -28.57 11.07 4.09
CA GLU A 548 -28.10 12.32 4.69
C GLU A 548 -27.62 12.17 6.15
N LYS A 549 -28.00 11.07 6.81
CA LYS A 549 -27.58 10.73 8.19
C LYS A 549 -26.25 9.99 8.25
N LEU A 550 -25.62 9.76 7.11
CA LEU A 550 -24.31 9.11 7.06
C LEU A 550 -23.30 9.91 7.89
N THR A 551 -22.63 9.23 8.82
CA THR A 551 -21.69 9.83 9.78
C THR A 551 -20.51 8.89 10.03
N TRP A 552 -19.67 9.23 10.94
CA TRP A 552 -18.44 8.54 11.30
C TRP A 552 -18.67 7.10 11.77
N GLU A 553 -17.88 6.16 11.25
CA GLU A 553 -17.65 4.86 11.90
C GLU A 553 -16.79 5.08 13.15
N THR A 554 -17.12 4.43 14.25
CA THR A 554 -16.42 4.60 15.53
C THR A 554 -15.80 3.30 15.98
N SER A 555 -14.47 3.29 16.16
CA SER A 555 -13.74 2.21 16.81
C SER A 555 -13.55 2.55 18.29
N GLU A 556 -14.11 1.72 19.18
CA GLU A 556 -13.99 1.82 20.62
C GLU A 556 -13.08 0.72 21.14
N GLN A 557 -12.15 1.07 22.02
CA GLN A 557 -11.21 0.10 22.57
C GLN A 557 -10.99 0.29 24.05
N THR A 558 -11.04 -0.82 24.79
CA THR A 558 -10.66 -0.91 26.21
C THR A 558 -9.42 -1.79 26.32
N ASN A 559 -8.43 -1.36 27.10
CA ASN A 559 -7.20 -2.12 27.36
C ASN A 559 -6.92 -2.18 28.84
N ILE A 560 -6.46 -3.32 29.31
CA ILE A 560 -5.94 -3.55 30.65
C ILE A 560 -4.62 -4.30 30.48
N GLY A 561 -3.55 -3.82 31.12
CA GLY A 561 -2.26 -4.45 30.99
C GLY A 561 -1.35 -4.18 32.16
N PHE A 562 -0.25 -4.92 32.22
CA PHE A 562 0.82 -4.67 33.15
C PHE A 562 2.21 -4.82 32.51
N ASP A 563 3.17 -4.09 33.05
CA ASP A 563 4.59 -4.20 32.73
C ASP A 563 5.34 -4.59 33.98
N ALA A 564 6.09 -5.68 33.95
CA ALA A 564 6.91 -6.17 35.06
C ALA A 564 8.37 -6.33 34.63
N ARG A 565 9.31 -5.97 35.52
CA ARG A 565 10.75 -6.18 35.36
C ARG A 565 11.29 -6.83 36.62
N PHE A 566 12.10 -7.86 36.44
CA PHE A 566 12.60 -8.70 37.51
C PHE A 566 14.13 -8.80 37.44
N PHE A 567 14.76 -8.96 38.60
CA PHE A 567 16.17 -9.31 38.77
C PHE A 567 17.12 -8.31 38.06
N ASP A 568 17.10 -7.04 38.44
CA ASP A 568 17.84 -5.94 37.81
C ASP A 568 17.53 -5.82 36.33
N SER A 569 16.23 -5.93 35.99
CA SER A 569 15.68 -5.85 34.61
C SER A 569 16.20 -6.91 33.63
N ARG A 570 16.72 -8.04 34.13
CA ARG A 570 17.17 -9.17 33.29
C ARG A 570 16.02 -9.93 32.68
N PHE A 571 14.86 -9.94 33.33
CA PHE A 571 13.65 -10.58 32.83
C PHE A 571 12.50 -9.58 32.82
N GLY A 572 11.79 -9.49 31.71
CA GLY A 572 10.67 -8.58 31.53
C GLY A 572 9.42 -9.27 31.00
N VAL A 573 8.25 -8.94 31.57
CA VAL A 573 6.94 -9.40 31.12
C VAL A 573 6.08 -8.18 30.84
N ASN A 574 5.50 -8.12 29.64
CA ASN A 574 4.46 -7.16 29.27
C ASN A 574 3.22 -7.94 28.90
N PHE A 575 2.10 -7.65 29.52
CA PHE A 575 0.82 -8.28 29.25
C PHE A 575 -0.22 -7.24 28.91
N ASP A 576 -0.98 -7.47 27.83
CA ASP A 576 -2.09 -6.64 27.41
C ASP A 576 -3.31 -7.51 27.09
N PHE A 577 -4.41 -7.20 27.71
CA PHE A 577 -5.74 -7.66 27.32
C PHE A 577 -6.49 -6.48 26.70
N TYR A 578 -7.09 -6.69 25.54
CA TYR A 578 -7.84 -5.64 24.87
C TYR A 578 -9.17 -6.18 24.30
N MET A 579 -10.15 -5.28 24.27
CA MET A 579 -11.43 -5.48 23.60
C MET A 579 -11.65 -4.31 22.65
N LYS A 580 -11.86 -4.62 21.38
CA LYS A 580 -12.12 -3.62 20.31
C LYS A 580 -13.51 -3.87 19.74
N THR A 581 -14.31 -2.82 19.62
CA THR A 581 -15.66 -2.84 19.05
C THR A 581 -15.76 -1.73 18.00
N THR A 582 -16.26 -2.06 16.82
CA THR A 582 -16.57 -1.07 15.78
C THR A 582 -18.07 -0.87 15.70
N LYS A 583 -18.49 0.38 15.70
CA LYS A 583 -19.90 0.82 15.64
C LYS A 583 -20.10 1.67 14.39
N ASP A 584 -21.35 1.70 13.89
CA ASP A 584 -21.75 2.56 12.76
C ASP A 584 -20.91 2.32 11.50
N TRP A 585 -20.79 1.06 11.09
CA TRP A 585 -19.96 0.59 9.98
C TRP A 585 -20.26 1.35 8.69
N LEU A 586 -19.19 1.84 8.04
CA LEU A 586 -19.28 2.48 6.73
C LEU A 586 -19.23 1.44 5.62
N LEU A 587 -20.31 1.33 4.87
CA LEU A 587 -20.46 0.43 3.72
C LEU A 587 -20.88 1.26 2.51
N THR A 588 -20.27 0.99 1.36
CA THR A 588 -20.76 1.45 0.05
C THR A 588 -21.97 0.62 -0.34
N ALA A 589 -23.07 1.29 -0.67
CA ALA A 589 -24.31 0.63 -1.14
C ALA A 589 -24.22 0.26 -2.62
#